data_d239190be8ec866a20bd8b9208d1950e
#
_entry.id   d239190be8ec866a20bd8b9208d1950e
#
_cell.length_a   1.000
_cell.length_b   1.000
_cell.length_c   1.000
_cell.angle_alpha   90.00
_cell.angle_beta   90.00
_cell.angle_gamma   90.00
#
_symmetry.space_group_name_H-M   'P 1'
#
loop_
_entity.id
_entity.type
_entity.pdbx_description
1 polymer ?
#
loop_
_entity_poly.entity_id
_entity_poly.type
_entity_poly.pdbx_seq_one_letter_code
_entity_poly.pdbx_strand_id
1 'polypeptide(L)'
;MAADKLKQTLSEKIKSFVPIQTVWAEVLEVDWENKIMTAKGIDDEEPYYNILLGLDHISVRPKIDSACLIGMIDNNPTTPFLIWANETEEYSIKVENTELKMDNGFLLKKENETLAGLMSDLLQEIQQMKFLTTSGGPTTRLINKEKFKAIENRFKNLLKDN
;
A
#
# COMPACT_ATOMS: atom_id res chain seq x y z
N MET A 1 45.30 -27.54 -10.69
CA MET A 1 44.45 -28.04 -11.79
C MET A 1 43.38 -29.04 -11.32
N ALA A 2 43.66 -30.20 -10.73
CA ALA A 2 42.61 -31.16 -10.28
C ALA A 2 41.82 -30.63 -9.06
N ALA A 3 42.51 -30.04 -8.09
CA ALA A 3 41.89 -29.45 -6.89
C ALA A 3 40.95 -28.26 -7.20
N ASP A 4 41.33 -27.47 -8.20
CA ASP A 4 40.53 -26.31 -8.61
C ASP A 4 39.24 -26.76 -9.33
N LYS A 5 39.37 -27.79 -10.17
CA LYS A 5 38.23 -28.43 -10.83
C LYS A 5 37.26 -29.06 -9.84
N LEU A 6 37.76 -29.74 -8.81
CA LEU A 6 36.96 -30.32 -7.76
C LEU A 6 36.24 -29.24 -6.93
N LYS A 7 36.95 -28.15 -6.60
CA LYS A 7 36.39 -27.00 -5.89
C LYS A 7 35.25 -26.32 -6.66
N GLN A 8 35.44 -26.17 -7.97
CA GLN A 8 34.45 -25.62 -8.87
C GLN A 8 33.21 -26.52 -8.99
N THR A 9 33.39 -27.82 -9.21
CA THR A 9 32.30 -28.80 -9.28
C THR A 9 31.52 -28.92 -7.95
N LEU A 10 32.23 -28.87 -6.81
CA LEU A 10 31.56 -28.83 -5.50
C LEU A 10 30.80 -27.55 -5.28
N SER A 11 31.35 -26.41 -5.67
CA SER A 11 30.65 -25.12 -5.58
C SER A 11 29.37 -25.08 -6.45
N GLU A 12 29.47 -25.61 -7.66
CA GLU A 12 28.32 -25.72 -8.58
C GLU A 12 27.25 -26.67 -8.02
N LYS A 13 27.64 -27.83 -7.46
CA LYS A 13 26.69 -28.73 -6.80
C LYS A 13 26.07 -28.14 -5.54
N ILE A 14 26.83 -27.45 -4.70
CA ILE A 14 26.28 -26.78 -3.52
C ILE A 14 25.27 -25.72 -3.94
N LYS A 15 25.56 -24.91 -4.96
CA LYS A 15 24.62 -23.92 -5.50
C LYS A 15 23.34 -24.55 -6.04
N SER A 16 23.42 -25.73 -6.66
CA SER A 16 22.25 -26.45 -7.17
C SER A 16 21.35 -27.05 -6.08
N PHE A 17 21.85 -27.18 -4.83
CA PHE A 17 21.06 -27.63 -3.69
C PHE A 17 20.46 -26.48 -2.86
N VAL A 18 20.87 -25.23 -3.11
CA VAL A 18 20.27 -24.07 -2.47
C VAL A 18 19.02 -23.67 -3.27
N PRO A 19 17.83 -23.79 -2.70
CA PRO A 19 16.63 -23.36 -3.39
C PRO A 19 16.69 -21.86 -3.70
N ILE A 20 16.12 -21.49 -4.83
CA ILE A 20 15.98 -20.09 -5.23
C ILE A 20 15.09 -19.41 -4.22
N GLN A 21 15.58 -18.34 -3.59
CA GLN A 21 14.83 -17.58 -2.57
C GLN A 21 14.17 -16.35 -3.15
N THR A 22 14.82 -15.73 -4.14
CA THR A 22 14.35 -14.52 -4.81
C THR A 22 14.66 -14.55 -6.29
N VAL A 23 13.77 -13.99 -7.10
CA VAL A 23 13.90 -13.94 -8.56
C VAL A 23 13.54 -12.55 -9.06
N TRP A 24 14.36 -11.99 -9.95
CA TRP A 24 13.99 -10.85 -10.75
C TRP A 24 13.06 -11.29 -11.87
N ALA A 25 11.94 -10.63 -11.99
CA ALA A 25 10.90 -10.98 -12.95
C ALA A 25 10.27 -9.73 -13.57
N GLU A 26 9.56 -9.93 -14.66
CA GLU A 26 8.73 -8.93 -15.34
C GLU A 26 7.25 -9.27 -15.11
N VAL A 27 6.45 -8.29 -14.73
CA VAL A 27 5.02 -8.45 -14.46
C VAL A 27 4.27 -8.65 -15.77
N LEU A 28 3.60 -9.80 -15.94
CA LEU A 28 2.79 -10.10 -17.14
C LEU A 28 1.32 -9.75 -16.96
N GLU A 29 0.75 -10.09 -15.80
CA GLU A 29 -0.67 -9.93 -15.51
C GLU A 29 -0.90 -9.65 -14.03
N VAL A 30 -1.88 -8.83 -13.71
CA VAL A 30 -2.26 -8.49 -12.34
C VAL A 30 -3.75 -8.73 -12.13
N ASP A 31 -4.10 -9.71 -11.29
CA ASP A 31 -5.45 -9.89 -10.76
C ASP A 31 -5.55 -9.18 -9.40
N TRP A 32 -6.01 -7.93 -9.46
CA TRP A 32 -6.11 -7.10 -8.27
C TRP A 32 -7.25 -7.49 -7.33
N GLU A 33 -8.29 -8.16 -7.83
CA GLU A 33 -9.40 -8.67 -6.99
C GLU A 33 -8.92 -9.78 -6.07
N ASN A 34 -8.19 -10.74 -6.62
CA ASN A 34 -7.65 -11.88 -5.87
C ASN A 34 -6.29 -11.60 -5.22
N LYS A 35 -5.73 -10.39 -5.43
CA LYS A 35 -4.42 -9.98 -4.90
C LYS A 35 -3.28 -10.89 -5.31
N ILE A 36 -3.29 -11.33 -6.56
CA ILE A 36 -2.26 -12.17 -7.17
C ILE A 36 -1.82 -11.58 -8.51
N MET A 37 -0.65 -12.01 -8.96
CA MET A 37 -0.13 -11.68 -10.30
C MET A 37 0.59 -12.88 -10.92
N THR A 38 0.85 -12.77 -12.23
CA THR A 38 1.75 -13.62 -12.99
C THR A 38 2.94 -12.80 -13.44
N ALA A 39 4.15 -13.37 -13.32
CA ALA A 39 5.38 -12.73 -13.78
C ALA A 39 6.28 -13.75 -14.50
N LYS A 40 7.19 -13.26 -15.32
CA LYS A 40 8.20 -14.06 -16.02
C LYS A 40 9.58 -13.73 -15.46
N GLY A 41 10.33 -14.74 -15.04
CA GLY A 41 11.70 -14.56 -14.60
C GLY A 41 12.58 -13.95 -15.70
N ILE A 42 13.45 -13.00 -15.33
CA ILE A 42 14.31 -12.30 -16.29
C ILE A 42 15.47 -13.20 -16.73
N ASP A 43 16.05 -13.95 -15.79
CA ASP A 43 17.22 -14.77 -16.05
C ASP A 43 16.89 -16.19 -16.52
N ASP A 44 15.84 -16.79 -15.96
CA ASP A 44 15.44 -18.18 -16.23
C ASP A 44 14.31 -18.29 -17.28
N GLU A 45 13.68 -17.17 -17.63
CA GLU A 45 12.54 -17.07 -18.54
C GLU A 45 11.33 -17.93 -18.12
N GLU A 46 11.31 -18.45 -16.88
CA GLU A 46 10.23 -19.29 -16.37
C GLU A 46 9.03 -18.46 -15.89
N PRO A 47 7.80 -18.93 -16.11
CA PRO A 47 6.61 -18.26 -15.61
C PRO A 47 6.37 -18.58 -14.13
N TYR A 48 6.10 -17.56 -13.33
CA TYR A 48 5.69 -17.63 -11.94
C TYR A 48 4.22 -17.22 -11.80
N TYR A 49 3.41 -18.12 -11.28
CA TYR A 49 1.96 -17.93 -11.16
C TYR A 49 1.53 -17.70 -9.72
N ASN A 50 0.37 -17.06 -9.54
CA ASN A 50 -0.25 -16.84 -8.23
C ASN A 50 0.69 -16.14 -7.23
N ILE A 51 1.51 -15.23 -7.71
CA ILE A 51 2.38 -14.42 -6.87
C ILE A 51 1.52 -13.50 -6.02
N LEU A 52 1.61 -13.61 -4.70
CA LEU A 52 0.85 -12.78 -3.77
C LEU A 52 1.30 -11.32 -3.87
N LEU A 53 0.36 -10.40 -4.06
CA LEU A 53 0.62 -8.95 -4.17
C LEU A 53 0.80 -8.26 -2.82
N GLY A 54 0.84 -9.00 -1.77
CA GLY A 54 1.06 -8.56 -0.41
C GLY A 54 0.79 -9.66 0.58
N LEU A 55 1.20 -9.42 1.81
CA LEU A 55 0.99 -10.34 2.91
C LEU A 55 0.07 -9.67 3.93
N ASP A 56 -1.08 -10.30 4.18
CA ASP A 56 -2.09 -9.85 5.13
C ASP A 56 -2.61 -8.43 4.82
N HIS A 57 -2.23 -7.46 5.61
CA HIS A 57 -2.78 -6.10 5.61
C HIS A 57 -2.09 -5.12 4.64
N ILE A 58 -0.99 -5.53 3.99
CA ILE A 58 -0.27 -4.70 3.01
C ILE A 58 -0.42 -5.33 1.63
N SER A 59 -0.81 -4.53 0.63
CA SER A 59 -0.82 -4.96 -0.77
C SER A 59 -0.29 -3.87 -1.69
N VAL A 60 0.40 -4.32 -2.74
CA VAL A 60 1.00 -3.46 -3.76
C VAL A 60 0.52 -3.92 -5.12
N ARG A 61 -0.02 -3.02 -5.92
CA ARG A 61 -0.37 -3.26 -7.32
C ARG A 61 0.77 -2.82 -8.22
N PRO A 62 1.57 -3.72 -8.75
CA PRO A 62 2.60 -3.37 -9.71
C PRO A 62 1.96 -3.03 -11.07
N LYS A 63 2.68 -2.27 -11.87
CA LYS A 63 2.31 -2.00 -13.24
C LYS A 63 2.72 -3.17 -14.14
N ILE A 64 1.89 -3.53 -15.09
CA ILE A 64 2.21 -4.53 -16.12
C ILE A 64 3.43 -4.07 -16.92
N ASP A 65 4.25 -4.99 -17.38
CA ASP A 65 5.54 -4.79 -18.09
C ASP A 65 6.62 -4.11 -17.22
N SER A 66 6.43 -4.00 -15.90
CA SER A 66 7.45 -3.48 -14.99
C SER A 66 8.29 -4.59 -14.39
N ALA A 67 9.56 -4.27 -14.07
CA ALA A 67 10.43 -5.19 -13.36
C ALA A 67 9.99 -5.31 -11.88
N CYS A 68 10.07 -6.53 -11.37
CA CYS A 68 9.75 -6.82 -9.97
C CYS A 68 10.74 -7.82 -9.36
N LEU A 69 10.80 -7.83 -8.03
CA LEU A 69 11.50 -8.84 -7.25
C LEU A 69 10.47 -9.68 -6.51
N ILE A 70 10.49 -10.98 -6.75
CA ILE A 70 9.62 -11.95 -6.07
C ILE A 70 10.43 -12.80 -5.10
N GLY A 71 9.82 -13.17 -3.97
CA GLY A 71 10.39 -14.07 -2.97
C GLY A 71 9.58 -15.36 -2.88
N MET A 72 10.21 -16.40 -2.33
CA MET A 72 9.60 -17.71 -2.13
C MET A 72 9.42 -17.96 -0.63
N ILE A 73 8.17 -18.08 -0.18
CA ILE A 73 7.87 -18.42 1.22
C ILE A 73 8.38 -19.82 1.50
N ASP A 74 9.17 -19.98 2.55
CA ASP A 74 9.81 -21.24 2.95
C ASP A 74 10.65 -21.88 1.84
N ASN A 75 11.20 -21.07 0.93
CA ASN A 75 11.93 -21.53 -0.27
C ASN A 75 11.08 -22.43 -1.18
N ASN A 76 9.76 -22.31 -1.11
CA ASN A 76 8.82 -23.09 -1.90
C ASN A 76 8.39 -22.30 -3.14
N PRO A 77 8.72 -22.74 -4.36
CA PRO A 77 8.38 -22.04 -5.59
C PRO A 77 6.86 -21.98 -5.87
N THR A 78 6.06 -22.74 -5.14
CA THR A 78 4.59 -22.71 -5.27
C THR A 78 3.92 -21.61 -4.44
N THR A 79 4.68 -20.91 -3.60
CA THR A 79 4.17 -19.82 -2.75
C THR A 79 5.01 -18.54 -2.93
N PRO A 80 5.04 -18.00 -4.16
CA PRO A 80 5.76 -16.76 -4.42
C PRO A 80 4.98 -15.54 -3.90
N PHE A 81 5.72 -14.48 -3.52
CA PHE A 81 5.14 -13.20 -3.13
C PHE A 81 5.96 -12.03 -3.66
N LEU A 82 5.31 -10.91 -3.89
CA LEU A 82 5.95 -9.69 -4.34
C LEU A 82 6.73 -9.05 -3.19
N ILE A 83 8.03 -8.85 -3.38
CA ILE A 83 8.88 -8.10 -2.45
C ILE A 83 8.93 -6.63 -2.88
N TRP A 84 9.10 -6.37 -4.18
CA TRP A 84 9.28 -5.03 -4.72
C TRP A 84 8.89 -4.97 -6.20
N ALA A 85 8.43 -3.81 -6.65
CA ALA A 85 8.21 -3.51 -8.07
C ALA A 85 8.78 -2.13 -8.42
N ASN A 86 9.35 -2.01 -9.61
CA ASN A 86 9.94 -0.76 -10.11
C ASN A 86 8.88 0.33 -10.33
N GLU A 87 7.74 -0.05 -10.90
CA GLU A 87 6.60 0.84 -11.10
C GLU A 87 5.36 0.25 -10.44
N THR A 88 4.63 1.09 -9.71
CA THR A 88 3.43 0.69 -8.98
C THR A 88 2.26 1.61 -9.29
N GLU A 89 1.07 1.04 -9.38
CA GLU A 89 -0.18 1.78 -9.59
C GLU A 89 -0.89 2.08 -8.27
N GLU A 90 -0.73 1.21 -7.27
CA GLU A 90 -1.43 1.35 -5.99
C GLU A 90 -0.64 0.73 -4.84
N TYR A 91 -0.58 1.43 -3.72
CA TYR A 91 -0.22 0.91 -2.41
C TYR A 91 -1.43 0.97 -1.48
N SER A 92 -1.72 -0.13 -0.80
CA SER A 92 -2.82 -0.21 0.15
C SER A 92 -2.37 -0.86 1.46
N ILE A 93 -2.66 -0.19 2.56
CA ILE A 93 -2.46 -0.71 3.92
C ILE A 93 -3.81 -0.67 4.60
N LYS A 94 -4.30 -1.83 5.04
CA LYS A 94 -5.60 -1.95 5.69
C LYS A 94 -5.48 -2.72 7.00
N VAL A 95 -5.81 -2.04 8.11
CA VAL A 95 -5.79 -2.62 9.45
C VAL A 95 -7.16 -2.41 10.06
N GLU A 96 -7.90 -3.49 10.28
CA GLU A 96 -9.28 -3.44 10.77
C GLU A 96 -10.14 -2.50 9.91
N ASN A 97 -10.64 -1.41 10.50
CA ASN A 97 -11.50 -0.42 9.85
C ASN A 97 -10.73 0.81 9.33
N THR A 98 -9.39 0.77 9.40
CA THR A 98 -8.52 1.86 8.94
C THR A 98 -7.82 1.48 7.65
N GLU A 99 -7.82 2.39 6.68
CA GLU A 99 -7.22 2.21 5.36
C GLU A 99 -6.38 3.43 4.98
N LEU A 100 -5.14 3.16 4.60
CA LEU A 100 -4.26 4.10 3.92
C LEU A 100 -4.04 3.58 2.50
N LYS A 101 -4.39 4.39 1.50
CA LYS A 101 -4.22 4.02 0.10
C LYS A 101 -3.54 5.16 -0.66
N MET A 102 -2.61 4.81 -1.52
CA MET A 102 -1.95 5.71 -2.46
C MET A 102 -2.12 5.15 -3.87
N ASP A 103 -2.79 5.92 -4.72
CA ASP A 103 -2.92 5.65 -6.15
C ASP A 103 -2.73 6.98 -6.92
N ASN A 104 -3.75 7.54 -7.55
CA ASN A 104 -3.69 8.90 -8.10
C ASN A 104 -3.82 10.01 -7.04
N GLY A 105 -3.75 9.67 -5.74
CA GLY A 105 -3.89 10.55 -4.60
C GLY A 105 -3.71 9.80 -3.29
N PHE A 106 -4.12 10.41 -2.20
CA PHE A 106 -4.05 9.83 -0.87
C PHE A 106 -5.44 9.64 -0.29
N LEU A 107 -5.76 8.41 0.10
CA LEU A 107 -6.93 8.09 0.90
C LEU A 107 -6.48 7.75 2.33
N LEU A 108 -6.94 8.52 3.31
CA LEU A 108 -6.91 8.16 4.71
C LEU A 108 -8.36 7.99 5.16
N LYS A 109 -8.71 6.78 5.55
CA LYS A 109 -10.08 6.40 5.90
C LYS A 109 -10.10 5.60 7.18
N LYS A 110 -11.11 5.84 8.00
CA LYS A 110 -11.45 5.01 9.16
C LYS A 110 -12.98 4.86 9.20
N GLU A 111 -13.45 3.62 9.13
CA GLU A 111 -14.89 3.33 9.01
C GLU A 111 -15.54 4.05 7.81
N ASN A 112 -16.45 4.97 8.05
CA ASN A 112 -17.14 5.76 7.02
C ASN A 112 -16.56 7.17 6.85
N GLU A 113 -15.53 7.54 7.64
CA GLU A 113 -14.91 8.86 7.59
C GLU A 113 -13.64 8.86 6.76
N THR A 114 -13.47 9.90 5.96
CA THR A 114 -12.23 10.15 5.21
C THR A 114 -11.65 11.52 5.56
N LEU A 115 -10.34 11.65 5.48
CA LEU A 115 -9.68 12.94 5.71
C LEU A 115 -10.21 14.01 4.74
N ALA A 116 -10.38 13.66 3.47
CA ALA A 116 -10.93 14.56 2.46
C ALA A 116 -12.36 15.01 2.79
N GLY A 117 -13.24 14.09 3.24
CA GLY A 117 -14.59 14.40 3.66
C GLY A 117 -14.63 15.38 4.85
N LEU A 118 -13.84 15.09 5.87
CA LEU A 118 -13.74 15.96 7.05
C LEU A 118 -13.23 17.35 6.72
N MET A 119 -12.21 17.45 5.84
CA MET A 119 -11.70 18.74 5.36
C MET A 119 -12.75 19.50 4.56
N SER A 120 -13.51 18.82 3.70
CA SER A 120 -14.62 19.43 2.93
C SER A 120 -15.69 19.99 3.86
N ASP A 121 -16.14 19.22 4.84
CA ASP A 121 -17.15 19.66 5.81
C ASP A 121 -16.66 20.86 6.63
N LEU A 122 -15.39 20.83 7.05
CA LEU A 122 -14.79 21.98 7.76
C LEU A 122 -14.80 23.24 6.90
N LEU A 123 -14.38 23.14 5.63
CA LEU A 123 -14.38 24.29 4.72
C LEU A 123 -15.79 24.80 4.44
N GLN A 124 -16.78 23.93 4.32
CA GLN A 124 -18.17 24.33 4.16
C GLN A 124 -18.70 25.09 5.39
N GLU A 125 -18.40 24.61 6.60
CA GLU A 125 -18.81 25.32 7.82
C GLU A 125 -18.11 26.68 7.99
N ILE A 126 -16.85 26.79 7.54
CA ILE A 126 -16.13 28.07 7.49
C ILE A 126 -16.80 29.04 6.51
N GLN A 127 -17.19 28.58 5.32
CA GLN A 127 -17.89 29.42 4.33
C GLN A 127 -19.26 29.87 4.82
N GLN A 128 -19.93 29.08 5.66
CA GLN A 128 -21.24 29.39 6.25
C GLN A 128 -21.13 30.10 7.61
N MET A 129 -19.95 30.59 7.98
CA MET A 129 -19.71 31.22 9.27
C MET A 129 -20.56 32.49 9.44
N LYS A 130 -21.34 32.55 10.50
CA LYS A 130 -22.21 33.66 10.83
C LYS A 130 -21.91 34.18 12.21
N PHE A 131 -21.81 35.49 12.32
CA PHE A 131 -21.59 36.18 13.59
C PHE A 131 -22.81 36.98 13.97
N LEU A 132 -23.22 36.92 15.21
CA LEU A 132 -24.21 37.81 15.78
C LEU A 132 -23.50 39.05 16.31
N THR A 133 -23.94 40.21 15.87
CA THR A 133 -23.53 41.52 16.42
C THR A 133 -24.71 42.17 17.15
N THR A 134 -24.47 42.67 18.32
CA THR A 134 -25.45 43.52 19.00
C THR A 134 -25.12 44.98 18.67
N SER A 135 -25.97 45.63 17.88
CA SER A 135 -26.02 47.10 17.66
C SER A 135 -24.64 47.77 17.42
N GLY A 136 -23.80 47.25 16.51
CA GLY A 136 -22.53 47.85 16.15
C GLY A 136 -21.38 47.61 17.11
N GLY A 137 -21.51 46.70 18.07
CA GLY A 137 -20.43 46.25 18.96
C GLY A 137 -19.65 45.04 18.41
N PRO A 138 -18.61 44.57 19.13
CA PRO A 138 -17.83 43.41 18.72
C PRO A 138 -18.71 42.16 18.63
N THR A 139 -18.36 41.26 17.69
CA THR A 139 -19.05 39.98 17.49
C THR A 139 -19.02 39.13 18.79
N THR A 140 -20.20 38.77 19.30
CA THR A 140 -20.32 38.14 20.60
C THR A 140 -20.39 36.61 20.53
N ARG A 141 -20.80 36.03 19.41
CA ARG A 141 -20.97 34.59 19.29
C ARG A 141 -20.90 34.09 17.84
N LEU A 142 -20.19 32.99 17.63
CA LEU A 142 -20.25 32.19 16.41
C LEU A 142 -21.48 31.26 16.48
N ILE A 143 -22.42 31.40 15.50
CA ILE A 143 -23.70 30.66 15.51
C ILE A 143 -23.46 29.15 15.27
N ASN A 144 -22.53 28.78 14.38
CA ASN A 144 -22.25 27.39 14.01
C ASN A 144 -21.13 26.73 14.85
N LYS A 145 -20.84 27.26 16.05
CA LYS A 145 -19.80 26.74 16.95
C LYS A 145 -19.95 25.23 17.23
N GLU A 146 -21.17 24.77 17.44
CA GLU A 146 -21.43 23.35 17.75
C GLU A 146 -21.10 22.42 16.56
N LYS A 147 -21.28 22.91 15.32
CA LYS A 147 -20.89 22.17 14.12
C LYS A 147 -19.37 22.01 14.03
N PHE A 148 -18.60 23.06 14.30
CA PHE A 148 -17.14 22.96 14.36
C PHE A 148 -16.68 21.96 15.42
N LYS A 149 -17.32 21.94 16.59
CA LYS A 149 -17.01 20.99 17.65
C LYS A 149 -17.34 19.55 17.24
N ALA A 150 -18.43 19.34 16.51
CA ALA A 150 -18.77 18.03 15.96
C ALA A 150 -17.71 17.54 14.93
N ILE A 151 -17.26 18.46 14.04
CA ILE A 151 -16.20 18.16 13.07
C ILE A 151 -14.88 17.87 13.79
N GLU A 152 -14.50 18.63 14.81
CA GLU A 152 -13.31 18.38 15.64
C GLU A 152 -13.34 16.98 16.25
N ASN A 153 -14.46 16.53 16.80
CA ASN A 153 -14.59 15.20 17.36
C ASN A 153 -14.41 14.09 16.29
N ARG A 154 -14.90 14.31 15.08
CA ARG A 154 -14.71 13.38 13.95
C ARG A 154 -13.24 13.31 13.54
N PHE A 155 -12.52 14.45 13.51
CA PHE A 155 -11.06 14.44 13.27
C PHE A 155 -10.32 13.66 14.34
N LYS A 156 -10.62 13.85 15.63
CA LYS A 156 -10.02 13.09 16.73
C LYS A 156 -10.30 11.59 16.66
N ASN A 157 -11.40 11.20 16.06
CA ASN A 157 -11.73 9.79 15.82
C ASN A 157 -10.96 9.18 14.65
N LEU A 158 -10.76 9.96 13.58
CA LEU A 158 -10.01 9.54 12.40
C LEU A 158 -8.50 9.53 12.65
N LEU A 159 -8.00 10.60 13.26
CA LEU A 159 -6.58 10.79 13.56
C LEU A 159 -6.32 10.49 15.04
N LYS A 160 -5.26 9.74 15.31
CA LYS A 160 -4.84 9.44 16.66
C LYS A 160 -3.92 10.56 17.16
N ASP A 161 -4.27 11.18 18.30
CA ASP A 161 -3.35 12.05 19.03
C ASP A 161 -2.29 11.20 19.73
N ASN A 162 -1.03 11.61 19.63
CA ASN A 162 0.08 10.97 20.37
C ASN A 162 0.09 11.42 21.82
#